data_29b1173638497302059432a42f7ed2ec
#
_entry.id   29b1173638497302059432a42f7ed2ec
#
_cell.length_a   1.000
_cell.length_b   1.000
_cell.length_c   1.000
_cell.angle_alpha   90.00
_cell.angle_beta   90.00
_cell.angle_gamma   90.00
#
_symmetry.space_group_name_H-M   'P 1'
#
loop_
_entity.id
_entity.type
_entity.pdbx_description
1 polymer ?
#
loop_
_entity_poly.entity_id
_entity_poly.type
_entity_poly.pdbx_seq_one_letter_code
_entity_poly.pdbx_strand_id
1 'polypeptide(L)'
;QDTSLIERALGTLAAARGKVILRSTVLPNYLSNLRFHYYFPEFLHEIKAVEECLNPYYYVLGMREDQPLPSFLKEWEKRAPKVFKGTPEEASYIKYLSNIWNALRIGFINEFGDSIALPVTASKRQEIERVLDFVLERKSYLRYGQGFGGHCLPKDLRAYTTLKQREGAIPLLRALLESNARHEEVARQYQTLPQWFSFWDYQRGH
;
A
#
# COMPACT_ATOMS: atom_id res chain seq x y z
N GLN A 1 5.33 4.08 -14.76
CA GLN A 1 5.28 5.10 -13.71
C GLN A 1 5.92 6.37 -14.23
N ASP A 2 5.31 7.53 -13.99
CA ASP A 2 5.92 8.83 -14.25
C ASP A 2 6.83 9.21 -13.05
N THR A 3 8.13 9.34 -13.30
CA THR A 3 9.14 9.71 -12.29
C THR A 3 9.60 11.16 -12.40
N SER A 4 9.04 11.94 -13.32
CA SER A 4 9.50 13.31 -13.65
C SER A 4 9.54 14.27 -12.45
N LEU A 5 8.55 14.15 -11.54
CA LEU A 5 8.54 14.95 -10.30
C LEU A 5 9.68 14.57 -9.35
N ILE A 6 9.95 13.26 -9.22
CA ILE A 6 11.03 12.75 -8.39
C ILE A 6 12.39 13.17 -8.97
N GLU A 7 12.55 13.04 -10.27
CA GLU A 7 13.77 13.43 -10.98
C GLU A 7 14.06 14.93 -10.83
N ARG A 8 13.04 15.78 -10.98
CA ARG A 8 13.16 17.22 -10.74
C ARG A 8 13.56 17.53 -9.29
N ALA A 9 12.87 16.91 -8.31
CA ALA A 9 13.20 17.10 -6.90
C ALA A 9 14.65 16.65 -6.60
N LEU A 10 15.07 15.51 -7.11
CA LEU A 10 16.45 15.04 -6.96
C LEU A 10 17.46 15.95 -7.67
N GLY A 11 17.08 16.51 -8.82
CA GLY A 11 17.89 17.50 -9.55
C GLY A 11 18.16 18.77 -8.72
N THR A 12 17.17 19.28 -7.99
CA THR A 12 17.36 20.43 -7.09
C THR A 12 18.29 20.12 -5.92
N LEU A 13 18.43 18.85 -5.56
CA LEU A 13 19.31 18.38 -4.49
C LEU A 13 20.71 17.99 -4.96
N ALA A 14 21.00 18.11 -6.25
CA ALA A 14 22.31 17.67 -6.82
C ALA A 14 23.52 18.36 -6.18
N ALA A 15 23.37 19.62 -5.73
CA ALA A 15 24.40 20.40 -5.05
C ALA A 15 24.34 20.28 -3.52
N ALA A 16 23.43 19.49 -2.95
CA ALA A 16 23.29 19.35 -1.52
C ALA A 16 24.51 18.66 -0.91
N ARG A 17 25.05 19.23 0.19
CA ARG A 17 26.18 18.63 0.93
C ARG A 17 25.77 17.44 1.81
N GLY A 18 24.47 17.25 2.01
CA GLY A 18 23.91 16.19 2.86
C GLY A 18 23.63 14.88 2.10
N LYS A 19 23.26 13.86 2.84
CA LYS A 19 22.80 12.59 2.26
C LYS A 19 21.33 12.71 1.82
N VAL A 20 21.06 12.26 0.61
CA VAL A 20 19.71 12.23 0.03
C VAL A 20 19.04 10.89 0.35
N ILE A 21 17.86 10.95 0.96
CA ILE A 21 17.02 9.80 1.25
C ILE A 21 15.77 9.88 0.38
N LEU A 22 15.59 8.89 -0.48
CA LEU A 22 14.39 8.76 -1.30
C LEU A 22 13.34 7.95 -0.53
N ARG A 23 12.18 8.55 -0.25
CA ARG A 23 11.07 7.90 0.47
C ARG A 23 9.85 7.60 -0.40
N SER A 24 9.76 8.24 -1.56
CA SER A 24 8.65 8.02 -2.50
C SER A 24 8.62 6.58 -3.00
N THR A 25 7.41 6.03 -3.20
CA THR A 25 7.23 4.72 -3.81
C THR A 25 7.63 4.76 -5.29
N VAL A 26 8.64 4.00 -5.66
CA VAL A 26 9.18 3.91 -7.02
C VAL A 26 9.27 2.45 -7.41
N LEU A 27 8.87 2.11 -8.64
CA LEU A 27 9.04 0.76 -9.18
C LEU A 27 10.53 0.38 -9.25
N PRO A 28 10.87 -0.90 -8.99
CA PRO A 28 12.26 -1.35 -8.90
C PRO A 28 13.12 -0.97 -10.12
N ASN A 29 12.57 -1.13 -11.32
CA ASN A 29 13.27 -0.85 -12.58
C ASN A 29 13.57 0.63 -12.86
N TYR A 30 12.98 1.56 -12.11
CA TYR A 30 13.28 3.00 -12.25
C TYR A 30 14.33 3.49 -11.25
N LEU A 31 14.59 2.74 -10.17
CA LEU A 31 15.51 3.16 -9.12
C LEU A 31 16.94 3.31 -9.59
N SER A 32 17.37 2.49 -10.53
CA SER A 32 18.75 2.57 -11.10
C SER A 32 19.06 3.91 -11.77
N ASN A 33 18.03 4.61 -12.28
CA ASN A 33 18.18 5.88 -12.97
C ASN A 33 18.16 7.09 -12.02
N LEU A 34 17.83 6.89 -10.74
CA LEU A 34 17.69 7.96 -9.76
C LEU A 34 18.93 8.08 -8.87
N ARG A 35 19.30 9.33 -8.54
CA ARG A 35 20.45 9.62 -7.68
C ARG A 35 20.03 9.87 -6.25
N PHE A 36 20.33 8.93 -5.36
CA PHE A 36 20.07 9.01 -3.92
C PHE A 36 21.14 8.19 -3.18
N HIS A 37 21.25 8.42 -1.87
CA HIS A 37 22.15 7.65 -1.00
C HIS A 37 21.45 6.47 -0.37
N TYR A 38 20.20 6.70 0.08
CA TYR A 38 19.38 5.70 0.74
C TYR A 38 18.00 5.68 0.12
N TYR A 39 17.46 4.50 -0.10
CA TYR A 39 16.06 4.29 -0.40
C TYR A 39 15.35 3.78 0.84
N PHE A 40 14.41 4.56 1.34
CA PHE A 40 13.70 4.26 2.58
C PHE A 40 12.20 4.47 2.40
N PRO A 41 11.51 3.53 1.71
CA PRO A 41 10.09 3.66 1.42
C PRO A 41 9.27 3.73 2.70
N GLU A 42 8.20 4.51 2.68
CA GLU A 42 7.34 4.67 3.83
C GLU A 42 6.18 3.68 3.83
N PHE A 43 5.80 3.21 5.03
CA PHE A 43 4.67 2.31 5.28
C PHE A 43 3.65 2.96 6.21
N LEU A 44 3.38 4.24 5.99
CA LEU A 44 2.58 5.07 6.87
C LEU A 44 1.11 5.03 6.46
N HIS A 45 0.23 5.03 7.45
CA HIS A 45 -1.18 5.33 7.27
C HIS A 45 -1.38 6.84 7.35
N GLU A 46 -2.18 7.40 6.46
CA GLU A 46 -2.33 8.85 6.31
C GLU A 46 -2.69 9.57 7.62
N ILE A 47 -3.59 8.99 8.42
CA ILE A 47 -4.04 9.58 9.70
C ILE A 47 -3.00 9.41 10.82
N LYS A 48 -2.25 8.31 10.81
CA LYS A 48 -1.24 8.00 11.84
C LYS A 48 0.19 8.28 11.39
N ALA A 49 0.35 9.01 10.29
CA ALA A 49 1.64 9.16 9.63
C ALA A 49 2.73 9.70 10.56
N VAL A 50 2.42 10.65 11.43
CA VAL A 50 3.40 11.21 12.38
C VAL A 50 3.80 10.19 13.43
N GLU A 51 2.84 9.52 14.05
CA GLU A 51 3.07 8.49 15.07
C GLU A 51 3.89 7.32 14.50
N GLU A 52 3.47 6.81 13.33
CA GLU A 52 4.13 5.70 12.65
C GLU A 52 5.50 6.09 12.10
N CYS A 53 5.73 7.35 11.76
CA CYS A 53 7.05 7.84 11.39
C CYS A 53 8.02 7.83 12.57
N LEU A 54 7.54 8.20 13.77
CA LEU A 54 8.34 8.19 14.99
C LEU A 54 8.57 6.77 15.53
N ASN A 55 7.60 5.88 15.34
CA ASN A 55 7.64 4.48 15.81
C ASN A 55 7.31 3.54 14.65
N PRO A 56 8.23 3.38 13.67
CA PRO A 56 7.96 2.58 12.47
C PRO A 56 7.82 1.10 12.83
N TYR A 57 6.76 0.46 12.32
CA TYR A 57 6.62 -1.00 12.42
C TYR A 57 7.58 -1.74 11.47
N TYR A 58 7.77 -1.17 10.27
CA TYR A 58 8.74 -1.66 9.29
C TYR A 58 9.88 -0.67 9.14
N TYR A 59 11.10 -1.17 9.30
CA TYR A 59 12.31 -0.49 8.86
C TYR A 59 12.82 -1.20 7.61
N VAL A 60 12.67 -0.59 6.46
CA VAL A 60 13.09 -1.15 5.17
C VAL A 60 14.06 -0.19 4.52
N LEU A 61 15.32 -0.58 4.46
CA LEU A 61 16.39 0.26 3.94
C LEU A 61 17.07 -0.39 2.74
N GLY A 62 17.06 0.30 1.61
CA GLY A 62 17.80 -0.04 0.42
C GLY A 62 19.06 0.82 0.26
N MET A 63 20.19 0.19 0.02
CA MET A 63 21.48 0.85 -0.27
C MET A 63 22.19 0.15 -1.42
N ARG A 64 22.87 0.91 -2.27
CA ARG A 64 23.70 0.32 -3.36
C ARG A 64 25.06 -0.11 -2.86
N GLU A 65 25.59 0.64 -1.92
CA GLU A 65 26.91 0.43 -1.32
C GLU A 65 26.77 0.54 0.21
N ASP A 66 27.61 -0.17 0.94
CA ASP A 66 27.67 -0.02 2.37
C ASP A 66 28.24 1.36 2.72
N GLN A 67 27.49 2.12 3.47
CA GLN A 67 27.85 3.48 3.86
C GLN A 67 27.32 3.82 5.26
N PRO A 68 27.97 4.74 5.97
CA PRO A 68 27.57 5.13 7.32
C PRO A 68 26.14 5.69 7.34
N LEU A 69 25.29 5.09 8.16
CA LEU A 69 23.90 5.53 8.34
C LEU A 69 23.83 6.82 9.15
N PRO A 70 22.98 7.78 8.77
CA PRO A 70 22.58 8.90 9.63
C PRO A 70 22.07 8.43 10.98
N SER A 71 22.33 9.21 12.03
CA SER A 71 21.96 8.83 13.41
C SER A 71 20.47 8.52 13.58
N PHE A 72 19.59 9.30 12.99
CA PHE A 72 18.15 9.08 13.08
C PHE A 72 17.70 7.77 12.41
N LEU A 73 18.32 7.33 11.32
CA LEU A 73 18.02 6.02 10.71
C LEU A 73 18.44 4.87 11.65
N LYS A 74 19.54 5.02 12.38
CA LYS A 74 19.94 4.05 13.40
C LYS A 74 18.96 3.99 14.58
N GLU A 75 18.41 5.14 14.98
CA GLU A 75 17.40 5.20 16.04
C GLU A 75 16.06 4.58 15.59
N TRP A 76 15.63 4.80 14.37
CA TRP A 76 14.45 4.16 13.81
C TRP A 76 14.62 2.64 13.66
N GLU A 77 15.81 2.19 13.26
CA GLU A 77 16.13 0.77 13.20
C GLU A 77 15.95 0.08 14.56
N LYS A 78 16.41 0.70 15.64
CA LYS A 78 16.28 0.13 17.01
C LYS A 78 14.83 0.03 17.48
N ARG A 79 13.95 0.90 16.98
CA ARG A 79 12.53 0.96 17.37
C ARG A 79 11.65 0.03 16.57
N ALA A 80 12.05 -0.32 15.35
CA ALA A 80 11.23 -1.08 14.44
C ALA A 80 11.22 -2.58 14.80
N PRO A 81 10.04 -3.20 15.00
CA PRO A 81 9.92 -4.64 15.22
C PRO A 81 10.40 -5.49 14.04
N LYS A 82 10.33 -4.96 12.83
CA LYS A 82 10.76 -5.65 11.60
C LYS A 82 11.75 -4.80 10.83
N VAL A 83 12.96 -5.33 10.68
CA VAL A 83 14.08 -4.67 10.02
C VAL A 83 14.48 -5.45 8.78
N PHE A 84 14.60 -4.75 7.66
CA PHE A 84 15.17 -5.24 6.42
C PHE A 84 16.24 -4.27 5.91
N LYS A 85 17.37 -4.79 5.50
CA LYS A 85 18.45 -4.05 4.81
C LYS A 85 18.87 -4.83 3.57
N GLY A 86 18.92 -4.17 2.42
CA GLY A 86 19.27 -4.79 1.16
C GLY A 86 19.45 -3.77 0.05
N THR A 87 19.21 -4.18 -1.18
CA THR A 87 19.26 -3.29 -2.34
C THR A 87 18.03 -2.37 -2.39
N PRO A 88 18.11 -1.22 -3.10
CA PRO A 88 16.95 -0.37 -3.31
C PRO A 88 15.80 -1.11 -4.01
N GLU A 89 16.12 -1.99 -4.93
CA GLU A 89 15.17 -2.79 -5.69
C GLU A 89 14.40 -3.77 -4.77
N GLU A 90 15.11 -4.45 -3.87
CA GLU A 90 14.48 -5.33 -2.86
C GLU A 90 13.57 -4.55 -1.91
N ALA A 91 14.03 -3.39 -1.43
CA ALA A 91 13.22 -2.50 -0.60
C ALA A 91 11.95 -2.02 -1.32
N SER A 92 12.05 -1.76 -2.63
CA SER A 92 10.90 -1.44 -3.47
C SER A 92 9.94 -2.62 -3.61
N TYR A 93 10.43 -3.81 -3.88
CA TYR A 93 9.58 -5.01 -3.92
C TYR A 93 8.82 -5.24 -2.61
N ILE A 94 9.46 -5.04 -1.47
CA ILE A 94 8.81 -5.14 -0.15
C ILE A 94 7.67 -4.12 -0.03
N LYS A 95 7.89 -2.88 -0.48
CA LYS A 95 6.85 -1.85 -0.46
C LYS A 95 5.65 -2.23 -1.33
N TYR A 96 5.90 -2.66 -2.57
CA TYR A 96 4.83 -3.07 -3.48
C TYR A 96 4.11 -4.32 -2.97
N LEU A 97 4.85 -5.32 -2.47
CA LEU A 97 4.26 -6.51 -1.88
C LEU A 97 3.31 -6.18 -0.73
N SER A 98 3.71 -5.27 0.17
CA SER A 98 2.86 -4.84 1.29
C SER A 98 1.54 -4.22 0.80
N ASN A 99 1.59 -3.33 -0.18
CA ASN A 99 0.40 -2.66 -0.70
C ASN A 99 -0.49 -3.61 -1.50
N ILE A 100 0.09 -4.45 -2.36
CA ILE A 100 -0.64 -5.45 -3.16
C ILE A 100 -1.30 -6.49 -2.25
N TRP A 101 -0.61 -6.92 -1.20
CA TRP A 101 -1.16 -7.85 -0.21
C TRP A 101 -2.38 -7.27 0.53
N ASN A 102 -2.32 -5.99 0.89
CA ASN A 102 -3.47 -5.30 1.47
C ASN A 102 -4.65 -5.24 0.50
N ALA A 103 -4.40 -4.87 -0.77
CA ALA A 103 -5.42 -4.83 -1.80
C ALA A 103 -6.05 -6.21 -2.05
N LEU A 104 -5.23 -7.27 -2.12
CA LEU A 104 -5.69 -8.64 -2.31
C LEU A 104 -6.63 -9.09 -1.19
N ARG A 105 -6.29 -8.80 0.06
CA ARG A 105 -7.14 -9.17 1.21
C ARG A 105 -8.50 -8.48 1.16
N ILE A 106 -8.53 -7.20 0.81
CA ILE A 106 -9.78 -6.44 0.65
C ILE A 106 -10.61 -7.04 -0.49
N GLY A 107 -10.00 -7.25 -1.66
CA GLY A 107 -10.68 -7.83 -2.81
C GLY A 107 -11.23 -9.23 -2.52
N PHE A 108 -10.44 -10.09 -1.87
CA PHE A 108 -10.88 -11.43 -1.49
C PHE A 108 -12.09 -11.41 -0.55
N ILE A 109 -12.08 -10.54 0.46
CA ILE A 109 -13.20 -10.42 1.41
C ILE A 109 -14.47 -9.98 0.69
N ASN A 110 -14.37 -9.05 -0.25
CA ASN A 110 -15.51 -8.60 -1.03
C ASN A 110 -16.05 -9.70 -1.96
N GLU A 111 -15.19 -10.33 -2.74
CA GLU A 111 -15.57 -11.43 -3.65
C GLU A 111 -16.20 -12.61 -2.89
N PHE A 112 -15.59 -13.02 -1.79
CA PHE A 112 -16.12 -14.10 -0.99
C PHE A 112 -17.46 -13.73 -0.32
N GLY A 113 -17.56 -12.50 0.19
CA GLY A 113 -18.80 -11.99 0.77
C GLY A 113 -19.95 -11.94 -0.23
N ASP A 114 -19.70 -11.48 -1.46
CA ASP A 114 -20.67 -11.49 -2.56
C ASP A 114 -21.19 -12.91 -2.86
N SER A 115 -20.35 -13.93 -2.70
CA SER A 115 -20.75 -15.31 -2.91
C SER A 115 -21.72 -15.85 -1.87
N ILE A 116 -21.76 -15.24 -0.67
CA ILE A 116 -22.67 -15.63 0.40
C ILE A 116 -24.07 -15.08 0.16
N ALA A 117 -24.20 -13.81 -0.19
CA ALA A 117 -25.52 -13.18 -0.38
C ALA A 117 -25.47 -11.93 -1.29
N LEU A 118 -26.29 -11.95 -2.34
CA LEU A 118 -26.63 -10.79 -3.17
C LEU A 118 -28.16 -10.72 -3.33
N PRO A 119 -28.80 -9.53 -3.33
CA PRO A 119 -28.25 -8.21 -3.03
C PRO A 119 -27.94 -8.01 -1.55
N VAL A 120 -27.02 -7.10 -1.25
CA VAL A 120 -26.56 -6.86 0.12
C VAL A 120 -27.53 -5.96 0.88
N THR A 121 -28.26 -6.54 1.84
CA THR A 121 -29.04 -5.81 2.84
C THR A 121 -28.25 -5.69 4.14
N ALA A 122 -28.69 -4.84 5.08
CA ALA A 122 -28.01 -4.70 6.37
C ALA A 122 -27.96 -6.03 7.16
N SER A 123 -29.04 -6.83 7.12
CA SER A 123 -29.08 -8.14 7.77
C SER A 123 -28.14 -9.14 7.10
N LYS A 124 -28.08 -9.16 5.78
CA LYS A 124 -27.18 -10.03 5.03
C LYS A 124 -25.72 -9.67 5.23
N ARG A 125 -25.42 -8.40 5.40
CA ARG A 125 -24.06 -7.96 5.77
C ARG A 125 -23.63 -8.54 7.11
N GLN A 126 -24.47 -8.51 8.14
CA GLN A 126 -24.15 -9.09 9.43
C GLN A 126 -23.91 -10.60 9.34
N GLU A 127 -24.66 -11.29 8.48
CA GLU A 127 -24.45 -12.70 8.19
C GLU A 127 -23.09 -12.95 7.53
N ILE A 128 -22.76 -12.19 6.49
CA ILE A 128 -21.47 -12.25 5.79
C ILE A 128 -20.30 -11.98 6.77
N GLU A 129 -20.41 -10.91 7.56
CA GLU A 129 -19.37 -10.56 8.54
C GLU A 129 -19.16 -11.66 9.58
N ARG A 130 -20.22 -12.29 10.11
CA ARG A 130 -20.10 -13.41 11.04
C ARG A 130 -19.37 -14.61 10.43
N VAL A 131 -19.66 -14.94 9.17
CA VAL A 131 -18.98 -16.04 8.45
C VAL A 131 -17.50 -15.71 8.28
N LEU A 132 -17.18 -14.50 7.82
CA LEU A 132 -15.80 -14.07 7.62
C LEU A 132 -15.03 -14.00 8.94
N ASP A 133 -15.61 -13.48 9.99
CA ASP A 133 -14.97 -13.35 11.31
C ASP A 133 -14.67 -14.69 11.98
N PHE A 134 -15.43 -15.75 11.64
CA PHE A 134 -15.20 -17.08 12.20
C PHE A 134 -13.86 -17.67 11.75
N VAL A 135 -13.44 -17.39 10.51
CA VAL A 135 -12.20 -17.96 9.93
C VAL A 135 -11.04 -16.98 9.94
N LEU A 136 -11.35 -15.68 9.75
CA LEU A 136 -10.34 -14.68 9.49
C LEU A 136 -10.14 -13.75 10.69
N GLU A 137 -8.94 -13.72 11.26
CA GLU A 137 -8.50 -12.65 12.16
C GLU A 137 -8.31 -11.36 11.35
N ARG A 138 -9.39 -10.61 11.17
CA ARG A 138 -9.39 -9.44 10.31
C ARG A 138 -9.03 -8.16 11.04
N LYS A 139 -8.18 -7.37 10.40
CA LYS A 139 -8.01 -5.97 10.79
C LYS A 139 -9.30 -5.20 10.48
N SER A 140 -9.51 -4.12 11.21
CA SER A 140 -10.72 -3.31 11.13
C SER A 140 -11.08 -2.79 9.73
N TYR A 141 -10.10 -2.54 8.88
CA TYR A 141 -10.32 -2.09 7.50
C TYR A 141 -10.69 -3.22 6.51
N LEU A 142 -10.61 -4.49 6.94
CA LEU A 142 -10.99 -5.64 6.13
C LEU A 142 -12.46 -5.98 6.35
N ARG A 143 -13.35 -5.11 5.87
CA ARG A 143 -14.80 -5.26 5.97
C ARG A 143 -15.40 -5.54 4.60
N TYR A 144 -16.46 -6.35 4.59
CA TYR A 144 -17.19 -6.66 3.38
C TYR A 144 -17.86 -5.42 2.78
N GLY A 145 -17.87 -5.35 1.45
CA GLY A 145 -18.51 -4.29 0.68
C GLY A 145 -17.68 -3.01 0.54
N GLN A 146 -16.45 -3.00 1.04
CA GLN A 146 -15.56 -1.87 0.95
C GLN A 146 -14.46 -2.13 -0.09
N GLY A 147 -14.50 -1.41 -1.21
CA GLY A 147 -13.41 -1.40 -2.18
C GLY A 147 -12.15 -0.73 -1.60
N PHE A 148 -10.98 -1.07 -2.12
CA PHE A 148 -9.78 -0.34 -1.78
C PHE A 148 -9.66 0.93 -2.62
N GLY A 149 -9.69 2.08 -1.96
CA GLY A 149 -9.58 3.42 -2.53
C GLY A 149 -8.28 4.12 -2.12
N GLY A 150 -8.33 5.46 -2.16
CA GLY A 150 -7.20 6.32 -1.83
C GLY A 150 -6.10 6.33 -2.88
N HIS A 151 -4.94 6.88 -2.51
CA HIS A 151 -3.84 7.07 -3.47
C HIS A 151 -2.94 5.83 -3.60
N CYS A 152 -2.68 5.12 -2.52
CA CYS A 152 -1.62 4.11 -2.48
C CYS A 152 -2.01 2.80 -3.15
N LEU A 153 -3.09 2.13 -2.69
CA LEU A 153 -3.40 0.77 -3.14
C LEU A 153 -3.76 0.71 -4.65
N PRO A 154 -4.69 1.53 -5.17
CA PRO A 154 -5.01 1.50 -6.61
C PRO A 154 -3.82 1.91 -7.48
N LYS A 155 -3.07 2.94 -7.08
CA LYS A 155 -1.92 3.43 -7.83
C LYS A 155 -0.82 2.37 -7.92
N ASP A 156 -0.43 1.79 -6.81
CA ASP A 156 0.68 0.84 -6.76
C ASP A 156 0.31 -0.49 -7.43
N LEU A 157 -0.92 -0.96 -7.25
CA LEU A 157 -1.39 -2.15 -7.95
C LEU A 157 -1.40 -1.95 -9.47
N ARG A 158 -1.92 -0.82 -9.97
CA ARG A 158 -1.89 -0.50 -11.41
C ARG A 158 -0.46 -0.38 -11.95
N ALA A 159 0.41 0.34 -11.23
CA ALA A 159 1.80 0.51 -11.64
C ALA A 159 2.54 -0.83 -11.74
N TYR A 160 2.39 -1.68 -10.75
CA TYR A 160 3.02 -3.00 -10.72
C TYR A 160 2.42 -3.94 -11.77
N THR A 161 1.11 -3.94 -11.95
CA THR A 161 0.42 -4.71 -12.99
C THR A 161 0.90 -4.31 -14.38
N THR A 162 1.02 -3.02 -14.65
CA THR A 162 1.51 -2.50 -15.94
C THR A 162 2.97 -2.90 -16.19
N LEU A 163 3.82 -2.83 -15.17
CA LEU A 163 5.21 -3.26 -15.26
C LEU A 163 5.29 -4.75 -15.67
N LYS A 164 4.60 -5.60 -14.93
CA LYS A 164 4.69 -7.06 -15.08
C LYS A 164 3.91 -7.59 -16.28
N GLN A 165 2.94 -6.85 -16.81
CA GLN A 165 2.19 -7.24 -18.00
C GLN A 165 3.09 -7.49 -19.21
N ARG A 166 4.22 -6.78 -19.31
CA ARG A 166 5.20 -6.94 -20.38
C ARG A 166 6.09 -8.17 -20.20
N GLU A 167 6.22 -8.67 -18.97
CA GLU A 167 7.10 -9.77 -18.60
C GLU A 167 6.36 -11.13 -18.51
N GLY A 168 5.02 -11.11 -18.46
CA GLY A 168 4.23 -12.33 -18.35
C GLY A 168 2.82 -12.11 -17.81
N ALA A 169 2.10 -13.22 -17.62
CA ALA A 169 0.73 -13.18 -17.13
C ALA A 169 0.70 -12.99 -15.60
N ILE A 170 -0.10 -12.04 -15.16
CA ILE A 170 -0.44 -11.81 -13.75
C ILE A 170 -1.97 -11.75 -13.59
N PRO A 171 -2.68 -12.84 -13.92
CA PRO A 171 -4.15 -12.85 -14.00
C PRO A 171 -4.80 -12.45 -12.67
N LEU A 172 -4.26 -12.90 -11.54
CA LEU A 172 -4.79 -12.56 -10.22
C LEU A 172 -4.79 -11.05 -9.95
N LEU A 173 -3.71 -10.35 -10.28
CA LEU A 173 -3.64 -8.90 -10.02
C LEU A 173 -4.54 -8.10 -10.96
N ARG A 174 -4.78 -8.57 -12.18
CA ARG A 174 -5.78 -7.97 -13.08
C ARG A 174 -7.20 -8.19 -12.57
N ALA A 175 -7.55 -9.43 -12.22
CA ALA A 175 -8.84 -9.75 -11.65
C ALA A 175 -9.11 -8.91 -10.39
N LEU A 176 -8.10 -8.68 -9.57
CA LEU A 176 -8.22 -7.83 -8.38
C LEU A 176 -8.58 -6.37 -8.71
N LEU A 177 -8.01 -5.79 -9.79
CA LEU A 177 -8.40 -4.45 -10.25
C LEU A 177 -9.84 -4.41 -10.76
N GLU A 178 -10.25 -5.42 -11.50
CA GLU A 178 -11.63 -5.55 -12.04
C GLU A 178 -12.64 -5.72 -10.90
N SER A 179 -12.35 -6.60 -9.95
CA SER A 179 -13.16 -6.81 -8.75
C SER A 179 -13.32 -5.51 -7.96
N ASN A 180 -12.22 -4.79 -7.71
CA ASN A 180 -12.29 -3.53 -6.99
C ASN A 180 -13.14 -2.49 -7.71
N ALA A 181 -13.00 -2.35 -9.03
CA ALA A 181 -13.80 -1.41 -9.82
C ALA A 181 -15.31 -1.71 -9.71
N ARG A 182 -15.68 -3.00 -9.73
CA ARG A 182 -17.07 -3.43 -9.51
C ARG A 182 -17.59 -3.03 -8.12
N HIS A 183 -16.81 -3.25 -7.07
CA HIS A 183 -17.21 -2.88 -5.71
C HIS A 183 -17.29 -1.37 -5.50
N GLU A 184 -16.41 -0.59 -6.12
CA GLU A 184 -16.50 0.87 -6.12
C GLU A 184 -17.78 1.37 -6.84
N GLU A 185 -18.19 0.72 -7.93
CA GLU A 185 -19.43 1.05 -8.66
C GLU A 185 -20.68 0.69 -7.83
N VAL A 186 -20.69 -0.49 -7.25
CA VAL A 186 -21.78 -0.91 -6.34
C VAL A 186 -21.89 0.05 -5.15
N ALA A 187 -20.79 0.43 -4.54
CA ALA A 187 -20.79 1.40 -3.43
C ALA A 187 -21.34 2.77 -3.84
N ARG A 188 -21.09 3.22 -5.07
CA ARG A 188 -21.65 4.47 -5.61
C ARG A 188 -23.16 4.39 -5.86
N GLN A 189 -23.66 3.26 -6.33
CA GLN A 189 -25.09 3.05 -6.59
C GLN A 189 -25.90 3.01 -5.30
N TYR A 190 -25.33 2.49 -4.22
CA TYR A 190 -25.94 2.41 -2.90
C TYR A 190 -25.53 3.59 -2.01
N GLN A 191 -25.82 4.82 -2.42
CA GLN A 191 -25.48 6.07 -1.69
C GLN A 191 -26.01 6.14 -0.25
N THR A 192 -26.88 5.22 0.13
CA THR A 192 -27.40 5.07 1.51
C THR A 192 -26.53 4.18 2.39
N LEU A 193 -25.42 3.65 1.87
CA LEU A 193 -24.50 2.88 2.70
C LEU A 193 -23.84 3.81 3.72
N PRO A 194 -23.73 3.37 4.99
CA PRO A 194 -23.15 4.19 6.05
C PRO A 194 -21.77 4.73 5.66
N GLN A 195 -21.41 5.93 6.15
CA GLN A 195 -20.13 6.59 5.86
C GLN A 195 -18.89 5.70 6.06
N TRP A 196 -18.97 4.69 6.93
CA TRP A 196 -17.90 3.71 7.12
C TRP A 196 -17.65 2.80 5.92
N PHE A 197 -18.46 2.88 4.87
CA PHE A 197 -18.21 2.22 3.59
C PHE A 197 -17.12 2.89 2.76
N SER A 198 -16.82 4.16 3.02
CA SER A 198 -15.67 4.81 2.41
C SER A 198 -14.40 4.48 3.19
N PHE A 199 -13.34 4.11 2.49
CA PHE A 199 -12.01 3.87 3.08
C PHE A 199 -11.54 5.10 3.90
N TRP A 200 -11.96 6.29 3.50
CA TRP A 200 -11.63 7.56 4.15
C TRP A 200 -12.42 7.81 5.43
N ASP A 201 -13.68 7.44 5.46
CA ASP A 201 -14.53 7.68 6.64
C ASP A 201 -14.21 6.71 7.77
N TYR A 202 -13.78 5.51 7.42
CA TYR A 202 -13.28 4.53 8.39
C TYR A 202 -12.01 5.04 9.12
N GLN A 203 -11.16 5.78 8.42
CA GLN A 203 -9.96 6.37 9.00
C GLN A 203 -10.23 7.59 9.89
N ARG A 204 -11.38 8.28 9.75
CA ARG A 204 -11.73 9.48 10.54
C ARG A 204 -12.45 9.17 11.85
N GLY A 205 -12.92 7.98 12.05
CA GLY A 205 -13.89 7.68 13.09
C GLY A 205 -13.41 6.87 14.28
N HIS A 206 -12.19 6.35 14.31
CA HIS A 206 -11.73 5.52 15.46
C HIS A 206 -10.22 5.46 15.55
#